data_c95ebaf38b1dcbda8b2f614fceee9d86
#
_entry.id   c95ebaf38b1dcbda8b2f614fceee9d86
#
_cell.length_a   1.000
_cell.length_b   1.000
_cell.length_c   1.000
_cell.angle_alpha   90.00
_cell.angle_beta   90.00
_cell.angle_gamma   90.00
#
_symmetry.space_group_name_H-M   'P 1'
#
loop_
_entity.id
_entity.type
_entity.pdbx_description
1 polymer ?
#
loop_
_entity_poly.entity_id
_entity_poly.type
_entity_poly.pdbx_seq_one_letter_code
_entity_poly.pdbx_strand_id
1 'polypeptide(L)'
;MNDLFLYEGKAKKIFKYGDDEVMIYFKDDATAGNRAKEAKFEGKGELNADISGRLFGVLHQHQIDTHLIGLNGIREHRCHKVDIIPIEVIVRNRAAGTFCKRYGVQVGCLLYTSPSPRDVEECRMPSSA
;
A
#
# COMPACT_ATOMS: atom_id res chain seq x y z
N MET A 1 22.70 -19.26 3.53
CA MET A 1 22.19 -18.84 2.22
C MET A 1 22.63 -17.40 2.02
N ASN A 2 23.34 -17.09 0.94
CA ASN A 2 23.72 -15.70 0.66
C ASN A 2 22.48 -15.00 0.12
N ASP A 3 21.73 -14.36 1.01
CA ASP A 3 20.61 -13.51 0.61
C ASP A 3 21.17 -12.28 -0.10
N LEU A 4 21.09 -12.28 -1.43
CA LEU A 4 21.55 -11.15 -2.21
C LEU A 4 20.55 -10.01 -2.03
N PHE A 5 20.93 -9.00 -1.29
CA PHE A 5 20.13 -7.79 -1.10
C PHE A 5 19.87 -7.08 -2.43
N LEU A 6 18.60 -6.79 -2.74
CA LEU A 6 18.20 -6.14 -3.98
C LEU A 6 17.77 -4.69 -3.75
N TYR A 7 16.89 -4.44 -2.78
CA TYR A 7 16.29 -3.13 -2.59
C TYR A 7 15.80 -2.90 -1.16
N GLU A 8 15.84 -1.66 -0.69
CA GLU A 8 15.25 -1.25 0.57
C GLU A 8 14.31 -0.07 0.39
N GLY A 9 13.04 -0.29 0.74
CA GLY A 9 12.00 0.73 0.82
C GLY A 9 11.80 1.27 2.24
N LYS A 10 10.76 2.07 2.41
CA LYS A 10 10.40 2.67 3.71
C LYS A 10 10.06 1.62 4.78
N ALA A 11 9.35 0.56 4.41
CA ALA A 11 8.83 -0.45 5.34
C ALA A 11 9.30 -1.87 5.04
N LYS A 12 10.00 -2.11 3.95
CA LYS A 12 10.37 -3.45 3.47
C LYS A 12 11.79 -3.48 2.94
N LYS A 13 12.44 -4.64 3.07
CA LYS A 13 13.67 -5.01 2.36
C LYS A 13 13.35 -6.17 1.43
N ILE A 14 13.98 -6.19 0.26
CA ILE A 14 13.80 -7.23 -0.74
C ILE A 14 15.14 -7.90 -0.97
N PHE A 15 15.13 -9.23 -0.89
CA PHE A 15 16.30 -10.08 -1.13
C PHE A 15 16.00 -11.03 -2.29
N LYS A 16 17.01 -11.37 -3.05
CA LYS A 16 16.91 -12.41 -4.08
C LYS A 16 16.75 -13.79 -3.41
N TYR A 17 15.77 -14.56 -3.87
CA TYR A 17 15.51 -15.92 -3.39
C TYR A 17 15.35 -16.89 -4.56
N GLY A 18 16.45 -17.27 -5.20
CA GLY A 18 16.42 -18.07 -6.44
C GLY A 18 16.41 -17.17 -7.69
N ASP A 19 16.00 -17.73 -8.84
CA ASP A 19 16.07 -17.00 -10.12
C ASP A 19 14.85 -16.09 -10.35
N ASP A 20 13.65 -16.59 -10.06
CA ASP A 20 12.38 -15.89 -10.30
C ASP A 20 11.62 -15.59 -9.01
N GLU A 21 12.29 -15.60 -7.85
CA GLU A 21 11.66 -15.37 -6.58
C GLU A 21 12.42 -14.33 -5.76
N VAL A 22 11.68 -13.67 -4.87
CA VAL A 22 12.20 -12.70 -3.91
C VAL A 22 11.66 -12.97 -2.51
N MET A 23 12.46 -12.65 -1.52
CA MET A 23 12.07 -12.62 -0.13
C MET A 23 11.82 -11.17 0.28
N ILE A 24 10.63 -10.88 0.77
CA ILE A 24 10.24 -9.57 1.28
C ILE A 24 10.27 -9.61 2.80
N TYR A 25 11.19 -8.85 3.39
CA TYR A 25 11.30 -8.68 4.84
C TYR A 25 10.63 -7.39 5.29
N PHE A 26 9.76 -7.44 6.29
CA PHE A 26 9.03 -6.30 6.83
C PHE A 26 9.79 -5.67 8.01
N LYS A 27 10.07 -4.37 7.91
CA LYS A 27 10.82 -3.57 8.87
C LYS A 27 9.91 -2.97 9.94
N ASP A 28 10.49 -2.65 11.08
CA ASP A 28 9.83 -1.89 12.16
C ASP A 28 9.86 -0.38 11.94
N ASP A 29 10.51 0.06 10.87
CA ASP A 29 10.66 1.48 10.57
C ASP A 29 9.32 2.13 10.22
N ALA A 30 9.07 3.30 10.76
CA ALA A 30 7.97 4.17 10.41
C ALA A 30 8.51 5.54 9.99
N THR A 31 7.99 6.07 8.90
CA THR A 31 8.37 7.39 8.39
C THR A 31 7.12 8.25 8.24
N ALA A 32 7.22 9.52 8.59
CA ALA A 32 6.19 10.52 8.38
C ALA A 32 6.76 11.77 7.71
N GLY A 33 5.91 12.56 7.03
CA GLY A 33 6.30 13.83 6.43
C GLY A 33 7.42 13.68 5.38
N ASN A 34 7.29 12.78 4.42
CA ASN A 34 8.30 12.51 3.40
C ASN A 34 9.71 12.20 3.96
N ARG A 35 9.79 11.37 4.99
CA ARG A 35 10.99 11.00 5.75
C ARG A 35 11.55 12.11 6.66
N ALA A 36 10.81 13.18 6.90
CA ALA A 36 11.23 14.22 7.86
C ALA A 36 11.23 13.71 9.31
N LYS A 37 10.46 12.67 9.61
CA LYS A 37 10.42 12.00 10.91
C LYS A 37 10.56 10.50 10.69
N GLU A 38 11.50 9.90 11.40
CA GLU A 38 11.74 8.46 11.41
C GLU A 38 11.64 7.95 12.85
N ALA A 39 10.96 6.83 13.02
CA ALA A 39 10.86 6.14 14.30
C ALA A 39 10.85 4.62 14.06
N LYS A 40 11.24 3.85 15.05
CA LYS A 40 11.11 2.40 15.07
C LYS A 40 10.03 2.02 16.07
N PHE A 41 9.09 1.18 15.64
CA PHE A 41 8.07 0.61 16.49
C PHE A 41 8.24 -0.91 16.48
N GLU A 42 8.68 -1.45 17.60
CA GLU A 42 8.87 -2.89 17.76
C GLU A 42 7.56 -3.65 17.47
N GLY A 43 7.66 -4.72 16.70
CA GLY A 43 6.50 -5.52 16.27
C GLY A 43 5.73 -4.98 15.07
N LYS A 44 6.00 -3.75 14.59
CA LYS A 44 5.30 -3.19 13.42
C LYS A 44 5.53 -4.03 12.16
N GLY A 45 6.74 -4.54 11.96
CA GLY A 45 7.06 -5.42 10.82
C GLY A 45 6.25 -6.71 10.86
N GLU A 46 6.14 -7.34 12.03
CA GLU A 46 5.34 -8.55 12.22
C GLU A 46 3.86 -8.33 11.93
N LEU A 47 3.31 -7.26 12.50
CA LEU A 47 1.91 -6.89 12.28
C LEU A 47 1.63 -6.60 10.79
N ASN A 48 2.52 -5.88 10.12
CA ASN A 48 2.38 -5.59 8.70
C ASN A 48 2.48 -6.85 7.83
N ALA A 49 3.35 -7.79 8.17
CA ALA A 49 3.46 -9.06 7.49
C ALA A 49 2.18 -9.90 7.67
N ASP A 50 1.67 -10.00 8.91
CA ASP A 50 0.43 -10.74 9.20
C ASP A 50 -0.77 -10.14 8.46
N ILE A 51 -0.98 -8.83 8.53
CA ILE A 51 -2.07 -8.14 7.80
C ILE A 51 -1.94 -8.38 6.30
N SER A 52 -0.74 -8.21 5.74
CA SER A 52 -0.49 -8.43 4.31
C SER A 52 -0.78 -9.87 3.90
N GLY A 53 -0.33 -10.85 4.69
CA GLY A 53 -0.60 -12.27 4.44
C GLY A 53 -2.09 -12.62 4.46
N ARG A 54 -2.84 -12.08 5.43
CA ARG A 54 -4.30 -12.28 5.51
C ARG A 54 -5.02 -11.67 4.30
N LEU A 55 -4.64 -10.47 3.87
CA LEU A 55 -5.24 -9.83 2.69
C LEU A 55 -4.96 -10.62 1.41
N PHE A 56 -3.75 -11.12 1.22
CA PHE A 56 -3.44 -12.01 0.10
C PHE A 56 -4.22 -13.33 0.18
N GLY A 57 -4.42 -13.85 1.38
CA GLY A 57 -5.27 -15.04 1.60
C GLY A 57 -6.71 -14.79 1.14
N VAL A 58 -7.29 -13.62 1.41
CA VAL A 58 -8.63 -13.25 0.92
C VAL A 58 -8.65 -13.19 -0.61
N LEU A 59 -7.63 -12.59 -1.23
CA LEU A 59 -7.55 -12.53 -2.71
C LEU A 59 -7.49 -13.94 -3.32
N HIS A 60 -6.69 -14.84 -2.76
CA HIS A 60 -6.63 -16.24 -3.20
C HIS A 60 -7.98 -16.98 -3.06
N GLN A 61 -8.72 -16.75 -1.97
CA GLN A 61 -10.06 -17.31 -1.81
C GLN A 61 -11.03 -16.86 -2.91
N HIS A 62 -10.83 -15.66 -3.43
CA HIS A 62 -11.59 -15.10 -4.55
C HIS A 62 -10.98 -15.40 -5.92
N GLN A 63 -10.01 -16.32 -6.01
CA GLN A 63 -9.33 -16.72 -7.25
C GLN A 63 -8.65 -15.54 -7.97
N ILE A 64 -8.17 -14.56 -7.20
CA ILE A 64 -7.38 -13.45 -7.72
C ILE A 64 -5.91 -13.80 -7.59
N ASP A 65 -5.21 -13.90 -8.71
CA ASP A 65 -3.79 -14.19 -8.75
C ASP A 65 -2.97 -13.05 -8.14
N THR A 66 -1.96 -13.43 -7.35
CA THR A 66 -1.06 -12.49 -6.70
C THR A 66 0.37 -12.95 -6.83
N HIS A 67 1.32 -12.08 -6.52
CA HIS A 67 2.74 -12.44 -6.50
C HIS A 67 3.14 -13.23 -5.24
N LEU A 68 2.29 -13.35 -4.22
CA LEU A 68 2.60 -14.08 -2.98
C LEU A 68 2.61 -15.59 -3.25
N ILE A 69 3.75 -16.24 -2.97
CA ILE A 69 3.90 -17.69 -2.99
C ILE A 69 3.55 -18.27 -1.62
N GLY A 70 4.05 -17.65 -0.55
CA GLY A 70 3.82 -18.12 0.81
C GLY A 70 4.48 -17.25 1.88
N LEU A 71 4.14 -17.54 3.13
CA LEU A 71 4.71 -16.89 4.31
C LEU A 71 5.95 -17.68 4.75
N ASN A 72 7.04 -16.98 5.01
CA ASN A 72 8.30 -17.54 5.47
C ASN A 72 8.72 -16.90 6.80
N GLY A 73 8.24 -17.48 7.90
CA GLY A 73 8.44 -16.91 9.22
C GLY A 73 7.46 -15.78 9.55
N ILE A 74 7.80 -14.99 10.59
CA ILE A 74 6.91 -13.99 11.18
C ILE A 74 6.90 -12.67 10.37
N ARG A 75 8.03 -12.36 9.71
CA ARG A 75 8.28 -11.06 9.05
C ARG A 75 8.60 -11.16 7.58
N GLU A 76 8.50 -12.36 7.00
CA GLU A 76 8.98 -12.63 5.66
C GLU A 76 7.90 -13.22 4.77
N HIS A 77 7.81 -12.70 3.55
CA HIS A 77 6.97 -13.24 2.50
C HIS A 77 7.84 -13.69 1.33
N ARG A 78 7.64 -14.92 0.88
CA ARG A 78 8.20 -15.43 -0.36
C ARG A 78 7.27 -15.08 -1.50
N CYS A 79 7.80 -14.39 -2.50
CA CYS A 79 7.01 -13.85 -3.61
C CYS A 79 7.68 -14.15 -4.95
N HIS A 80 6.89 -14.23 -6.01
CA HIS A 80 7.42 -14.17 -7.37
C HIS A 80 8.09 -12.83 -7.62
N LYS A 81 9.22 -12.84 -8.33
CA LYS A 81 9.84 -11.64 -8.85
C LYS A 81 8.99 -11.13 -10.03
N VAL A 82 8.46 -9.94 -9.88
CA VAL A 82 7.59 -9.30 -10.88
C VAL A 82 8.13 -7.94 -11.29
N ASP A 83 7.87 -7.54 -12.52
CA ASP A 83 8.11 -6.19 -12.98
C ASP A 83 6.93 -5.30 -12.59
N ILE A 84 7.22 -4.28 -11.80
CA ILE A 84 6.17 -3.38 -11.28
C ILE A 84 5.86 -2.32 -12.33
N ILE A 85 4.58 -2.22 -12.71
CA ILE A 85 4.10 -1.08 -13.50
C ILE A 85 4.26 0.18 -12.64
N PRO A 86 4.96 1.23 -13.10
CA PRO A 86 5.29 2.41 -12.29
C PRO A 86 4.08 3.35 -12.12
N ILE A 87 2.94 2.80 -11.72
CA ILE A 87 1.68 3.51 -11.48
C ILE A 87 1.19 3.17 -10.08
N GLU A 88 0.86 4.18 -9.28
CA GLU A 88 0.20 4.00 -7.99
C GLU A 88 -1.32 4.03 -8.20
N VAL A 89 -2.01 2.92 -7.93
CA VAL A 89 -3.47 2.84 -7.98
C VAL A 89 -4.01 3.12 -6.58
N ILE A 90 -4.79 4.19 -6.44
CA ILE A 90 -5.36 4.61 -5.17
C ILE A 90 -6.88 4.61 -5.26
N VAL A 91 -7.53 3.77 -4.47
CA VAL A 91 -8.99 3.77 -4.31
C VAL A 91 -9.36 4.57 -3.06
N ARG A 92 -10.26 5.52 -3.20
CA ARG A 92 -10.71 6.37 -2.09
C ARG A 92 -12.22 6.55 -2.13
N ASN A 93 -12.85 6.45 -0.99
CA ASN A 93 -14.26 6.80 -0.82
C ASN A 93 -14.44 8.27 -0.46
N ARG A 94 -13.43 8.88 0.17
CA ARG A 94 -13.45 10.30 0.59
C ARG A 94 -12.19 11.02 0.16
N ALA A 95 -12.33 12.29 -0.21
CA ALA A 95 -11.21 13.16 -0.54
C ALA A 95 -10.33 13.41 0.69
N ALA A 96 -9.02 13.25 0.56
CA ALA A 96 -8.06 13.47 1.63
C ALA A 96 -6.65 13.82 1.11
N GLY A 97 -5.87 14.49 1.94
CA GLY A 97 -4.45 14.76 1.71
C GLY A 97 -4.17 15.57 0.44
N THR A 98 -3.13 15.17 -0.31
CA THR A 98 -2.69 15.87 -1.53
C THR A 98 -3.74 15.89 -2.64
N PHE A 99 -4.68 14.94 -2.66
CA PHE A 99 -5.79 14.91 -3.59
C PHE A 99 -6.64 16.18 -3.46
N CYS A 100 -7.01 16.56 -2.24
CA CYS A 100 -7.80 17.78 -2.00
C CYS A 100 -7.08 19.04 -2.50
N LYS A 101 -5.77 19.12 -2.26
CA LYS A 101 -4.95 20.25 -2.71
C LYS A 101 -4.85 20.32 -4.24
N ARG A 102 -4.71 19.16 -4.89
CA ARG A 102 -4.53 19.08 -6.35
C ARG A 102 -5.82 19.40 -7.13
N TYR A 103 -6.96 18.96 -6.60
CA TYR A 103 -8.25 19.08 -7.28
C TYR A 103 -9.17 20.14 -6.69
N GLY A 104 -8.73 20.87 -5.65
CA GLY A 104 -9.51 21.96 -5.04
C GLY A 104 -10.78 21.47 -4.34
N VAL A 105 -10.83 20.19 -3.91
CA VAL A 105 -12.01 19.63 -3.24
C VAL A 105 -11.86 19.64 -1.73
N GLN A 106 -12.97 19.78 -1.01
CA GLN A 106 -12.97 19.79 0.45
C GLN A 106 -12.57 18.44 1.03
N VAL A 107 -11.80 18.46 2.13
CA VAL A 107 -11.43 17.25 2.87
C VAL A 107 -12.67 16.55 3.40
N GLY A 108 -12.75 15.22 3.21
CA GLY A 108 -13.90 14.42 3.62
C GLY A 108 -15.05 14.34 2.61
N CYS A 109 -15.00 15.11 1.53
CA CYS A 109 -15.96 14.99 0.44
C CYS A 109 -16.02 13.57 -0.10
N LEU A 110 -17.21 13.02 -0.31
CA LEU A 110 -17.41 11.71 -0.90
C LEU A 110 -16.99 11.72 -2.36
N LEU A 111 -16.25 10.68 -2.77
CA LEU A 111 -15.83 10.49 -4.15
C LEU A 111 -16.67 9.38 -4.76
N TYR A 112 -17.48 9.74 -5.76
CA TYR A 112 -18.33 8.81 -6.47
C TYR A 112 -17.75 8.52 -7.85
N THR A 113 -17.87 7.28 -8.27
CA THR A 113 -17.47 6.86 -9.63
C THR A 113 -18.55 7.12 -10.68
N SER A 114 -19.79 7.36 -10.24
CA SER A 114 -20.92 7.75 -11.08
C SER A 114 -21.70 8.86 -10.39
N PRO A 115 -21.87 10.03 -11.01
CA PRO A 115 -22.66 11.10 -10.42
C PRO A 115 -24.13 10.67 -10.38
N SER A 116 -24.69 10.58 -9.19
CA SER A 116 -26.13 10.51 -8.98
C SER A 116 -26.68 11.91 -8.75
N PRO A 117 -27.92 12.21 -9.12
CA PRO A 117 -28.53 13.54 -8.87
C PRO A 117 -28.50 13.95 -7.38
N ARG A 118 -28.41 13.01 -6.44
CA ARG A 118 -28.30 13.25 -5.00
C ARG A 118 -26.87 13.62 -4.56
N ASP A 119 -25.85 13.27 -5.36
CA ASP A 119 -24.45 13.46 -5.00
C ASP A 119 -23.95 14.88 -5.32
N VAL A 120 -24.67 15.61 -6.16
CA VAL A 120 -24.33 16.96 -6.62
C VAL A 120 -24.54 18.01 -5.51
N GLU A 121 -25.39 17.74 -4.52
CA GLU A 121 -25.70 18.70 -3.44
C GLU A 121 -24.63 18.71 -2.33
N GLU A 122 -23.96 17.58 -2.07
CA GLU A 122 -22.96 17.49 -0.97
C GLU A 122 -21.57 18.02 -1.31
N CYS A 123 -21.26 18.20 -2.60
CA CYS A 123 -19.93 18.63 -3.07
C CYS A 123 -19.98 19.89 -3.94
N ARG A 124 -20.96 20.76 -3.75
CA ARG A 124 -20.95 22.07 -4.41
C ARG A 124 -19.74 22.87 -3.97
N MET A 125 -18.88 23.22 -4.92
CA MET A 125 -17.88 24.25 -4.69
C MET A 125 -18.59 25.54 -4.26
N PRO A 126 -18.11 26.24 -3.22
CA PRO A 126 -18.65 27.57 -2.93
C PRO A 126 -18.46 28.40 -4.19
N SER A 127 -19.57 28.93 -4.72
CA SER A 127 -19.50 29.88 -5.81
C SER A 127 -18.68 31.06 -5.30
N SER A 128 -17.58 31.35 -5.98
CA SER A 128 -16.80 32.55 -5.76
C SER A 128 -17.73 33.76 -5.95
N ALA A 129 -18.06 34.42 -4.85
CA ALA A 129 -18.56 35.79 -4.85
C ALA A 129 -17.38 36.73 -4.94
#